data_e83da39c97e1b21aa57a122dbf95b7fc
#
_entry.id   e83da39c97e1b21aa57a122dbf95b7fc
#
_cell.length_a   1.000
_cell.length_b   1.000
_cell.length_c   1.000
_cell.angle_alpha   90.00
_cell.angle_beta   90.00
_cell.angle_gamma   90.00
#
_symmetry.space_group_name_H-M   'P 1'
#
loop_
_entity.id
_entity.type
_entity.pdbx_description
1 polymer ?
#
loop_
_entity_poly.entity_id
_entity_poly.type
_entity_poly.pdbx_seq_one_letter_code
_entity_poly.pdbx_strand_id
1 'polypeptide(L)'
;EMVTHMCSMELPVKLIALGEGAIQGFVDEILDMNQAEYSKTMAAEIPGTETDFLGRIAKEKGIYIIGQLKEKLPDYKDRFFNTIFIIDDNGDVIYKHHKNIVVFVEHSTTPHDVYDQWVEQHGDSIEAFFPVAKTPIGNIAGTVGVEGSFPESFRAFALNGAEILYRASLPEPWVSREIFEVQNRSRAIDNTAYMIAPNTGSLIMPSESGGEPTVIDGALGGKSAIYDYKGTVLSKTDTVGDAYTASEINIEALRYYRENAKFQNWIPYLKTEIFRKLYEQPIWPKNLPPMNHEDAGKALGDTIKKLIESGTFTKKSN
;
A
#
# COMPACT_ATOMS: atom_id res chain seq x y z
N GLU A 1 19.62 8.57 -5.46
CA GLU A 1 20.84 8.63 -4.59
C GLU A 1 20.73 7.64 -3.43
N MET A 2 19.64 7.63 -2.64
CA MET A 2 19.46 6.72 -1.49
C MET A 2 19.58 5.24 -1.88
N VAL A 3 18.89 4.79 -2.95
CA VAL A 3 18.98 3.41 -3.47
C VAL A 3 20.43 3.05 -3.80
N THR A 4 21.14 3.92 -4.50
CA THR A 4 22.55 3.72 -4.86
C THR A 4 23.43 3.64 -3.61
N HIS A 5 23.18 4.51 -2.63
CA HIS A 5 23.91 4.52 -1.37
C HIS A 5 23.72 3.22 -0.58
N MET A 6 22.47 2.75 -0.43
CA MET A 6 22.17 1.48 0.26
C MET A 6 22.91 0.30 -0.37
N CYS A 7 22.96 0.23 -1.70
CA CYS A 7 23.68 -0.82 -2.41
C CYS A 7 25.21 -0.69 -2.29
N SER A 8 25.74 0.51 -2.01
CA SER A 8 27.19 0.74 -1.87
C SER A 8 27.76 0.33 -0.52
N MET A 9 26.93 0.02 0.46
CA MET A 9 27.32 -0.35 1.84
C MET A 9 27.75 -1.83 1.99
N GLU A 10 28.03 -2.52 0.90
CA GLU A 10 28.43 -3.95 0.88
C GLU A 10 27.38 -4.90 1.50
N LEU A 11 26.15 -4.44 1.71
CA LEU A 11 25.05 -5.29 2.12
C LEU A 11 24.54 -6.09 0.92
N PRO A 12 24.21 -7.39 1.09
CA PRO A 12 23.66 -8.21 0.01
C PRO A 12 22.17 -7.89 -0.22
N VAL A 13 21.89 -6.62 -0.57
CA VAL A 13 20.52 -6.14 -0.80
C VAL A 13 19.87 -6.92 -1.93
N LYS A 14 18.64 -7.40 -1.73
CA LYS A 14 17.83 -8.07 -2.75
C LYS A 14 16.55 -7.34 -3.06
N LEU A 15 15.98 -6.62 -2.11
CA LEU A 15 14.75 -5.85 -2.27
C LEU A 15 14.89 -4.50 -1.60
N ILE A 16 14.52 -3.44 -2.31
CA ILE A 16 14.36 -2.09 -1.77
C ILE A 16 12.88 -1.72 -1.81
N ALA A 17 12.36 -1.24 -0.68
CA ALA A 17 10.99 -0.79 -0.52
C ALA A 17 10.97 0.73 -0.32
N LEU A 18 10.30 1.45 -1.21
CA LEU A 18 10.16 2.91 -1.19
C LEU A 18 8.93 3.31 -0.37
N GLY A 19 8.96 4.51 0.24
CA GLY A 19 7.82 5.11 0.92
C GLY A 19 6.71 5.55 -0.04
N GLU A 20 5.50 5.71 0.47
CA GLU A 20 4.40 6.33 -0.28
C GLU A 20 4.75 7.79 -0.60
N GLY A 21 4.45 8.23 -1.83
CA GLY A 21 4.77 9.58 -2.29
C GLY A 21 6.27 9.85 -2.56
N ALA A 22 7.15 8.87 -2.37
CA ALA A 22 8.60 9.06 -2.54
C ALA A 22 9.02 9.51 -3.95
N ILE A 23 8.18 9.30 -4.97
CA ILE A 23 8.46 9.65 -6.36
C ILE A 23 7.65 10.87 -6.81
N GLN A 24 6.33 10.89 -6.56
CA GLN A 24 5.42 11.94 -7.06
C GLN A 24 4.85 12.88 -5.99
N GLY A 25 5.04 12.58 -4.68
CA GLY A 25 4.41 13.34 -3.60
C GLY A 25 2.89 13.13 -3.52
N PHE A 26 2.16 14.14 -2.97
CA PHE A 26 0.74 14.07 -2.59
C PHE A 26 -0.05 15.31 -3.06
N VAL A 27 0.22 15.79 -4.24
CA VAL A 27 -0.36 17.07 -4.76
C VAL A 27 -1.88 16.96 -4.93
N ASP A 28 -2.38 15.81 -5.37
CA ASP A 28 -3.82 15.56 -5.57
C ASP A 28 -4.62 15.68 -4.27
N GLU A 29 -4.10 15.14 -3.19
CA GLU A 29 -4.75 15.11 -1.88
C GLU A 29 -4.66 16.47 -1.18
N ILE A 30 -3.49 17.11 -1.23
CA ILE A 30 -3.24 18.40 -0.55
C ILE A 30 -4.04 19.54 -1.18
N LEU A 31 -4.16 19.55 -2.52
CA LEU A 31 -4.80 20.64 -3.25
C LEU A 31 -6.25 20.35 -3.67
N ASP A 32 -6.87 19.25 -3.22
CA ASP A 32 -8.20 18.81 -3.69
C ASP A 32 -8.31 18.83 -5.22
N MET A 33 -7.28 18.37 -5.91
CA MET A 33 -7.11 18.49 -7.33
C MET A 33 -8.12 17.62 -8.10
N ASN A 34 -8.75 18.18 -9.12
CA ASN A 34 -9.69 17.42 -9.94
C ASN A 34 -9.02 16.20 -10.58
N GLN A 35 -9.68 15.05 -10.54
CA GLN A 35 -9.15 13.77 -11.00
C GLN A 35 -8.74 13.79 -12.48
N ALA A 36 -9.55 14.41 -13.35
CA ALA A 36 -9.26 14.50 -14.78
C ALA A 36 -8.04 15.40 -15.06
N GLU A 37 -7.89 16.47 -14.31
CA GLU A 37 -6.72 17.35 -14.40
C GLU A 37 -5.45 16.64 -13.95
N TYR A 38 -5.50 15.96 -12.80
CA TYR A 38 -4.37 15.18 -12.29
C TYR A 38 -3.98 14.05 -13.25
N SER A 39 -4.95 13.29 -13.75
CA SER A 39 -4.71 12.22 -14.73
C SER A 39 -3.99 12.72 -15.98
N LYS A 40 -4.33 13.92 -16.45
CA LYS A 40 -3.74 14.50 -17.64
C LYS A 40 -2.34 15.08 -17.42
N THR A 41 -2.07 15.69 -16.27
CA THR A 41 -0.89 16.53 -16.04
C THR A 41 0.17 15.88 -15.17
N MET A 42 -0.22 15.00 -14.22
CA MET A 42 0.65 14.50 -13.15
C MET A 42 0.75 12.97 -13.11
N ALA A 43 -0.30 12.25 -13.51
CA ALA A 43 -0.29 10.80 -13.41
C ALA A 43 0.69 10.16 -14.40
N ALA A 44 1.44 9.17 -13.91
CA ALA A 44 2.44 8.44 -14.68
C ALA A 44 1.83 7.29 -15.49
N GLU A 45 2.60 6.75 -16.40
CA GLU A 45 2.36 5.43 -17.02
C GLU A 45 3.26 4.39 -16.33
N ILE A 46 2.76 3.16 -16.15
CA ILE A 46 3.54 2.04 -15.61
C ILE A 46 3.40 0.84 -16.57
N PRO A 47 4.49 0.39 -17.26
CA PRO A 47 5.84 0.99 -17.30
C PRO A 47 5.87 2.39 -17.93
N GLY A 48 6.82 3.22 -17.50
CA GLY A 48 7.00 4.59 -17.99
C GLY A 48 8.29 5.20 -17.47
N THR A 49 8.44 6.51 -17.64
CA THR A 49 9.70 7.24 -17.38
C THR A 49 10.29 6.95 -15.99
N GLU A 50 9.45 6.96 -14.94
CA GLU A 50 9.86 6.77 -13.55
C GLU A 50 10.30 5.32 -13.31
N THR A 51 9.51 4.36 -13.78
CA THR A 51 9.83 2.94 -13.65
C THR A 51 11.01 2.53 -14.52
N ASP A 52 11.19 3.10 -15.71
CA ASP A 52 12.34 2.86 -16.57
C ASP A 52 13.64 3.39 -15.93
N PHE A 53 13.58 4.55 -15.24
CA PHE A 53 14.72 5.06 -14.48
C PHE A 53 15.11 4.12 -13.34
N LEU A 54 14.14 3.69 -12.53
CA LEU A 54 14.37 2.73 -11.45
C LEU A 54 14.79 1.35 -11.96
N GLY A 55 14.25 0.93 -13.11
CA GLY A 55 14.60 -0.34 -13.78
C GLY A 55 16.06 -0.42 -14.17
N ARG A 56 16.64 0.68 -14.67
CA ARG A 56 18.09 0.73 -14.94
C ARG A 56 18.92 0.51 -13.68
N ILE A 57 18.52 1.09 -12.55
CA ILE A 57 19.19 0.91 -11.26
C ILE A 57 19.00 -0.53 -10.76
N ALA A 58 17.79 -1.06 -10.83
CA ALA A 58 17.46 -2.43 -10.43
C ALA A 58 18.34 -3.44 -11.15
N LYS A 59 18.44 -3.31 -12.48
CA LYS A 59 19.29 -4.15 -13.33
C LYS A 59 20.77 -3.99 -13.05
N GLU A 60 21.26 -2.75 -12.90
CA GLU A 60 22.69 -2.49 -12.59
C GLU A 60 23.10 -3.12 -11.26
N LYS A 61 22.24 -3.08 -10.26
CA LYS A 61 22.51 -3.57 -8.90
C LYS A 61 22.08 -5.02 -8.65
N GLY A 62 21.33 -5.63 -9.56
CA GLY A 62 20.78 -6.99 -9.40
C GLY A 62 19.80 -7.10 -8.23
N ILE A 63 18.89 -6.11 -8.11
CA ILE A 63 17.93 -5.98 -6.99
C ILE A 63 16.50 -5.82 -7.49
N TYR A 64 15.55 -6.12 -6.61
CA TYR A 64 14.14 -5.78 -6.78
C TYR A 64 13.85 -4.42 -6.16
N ILE A 65 12.91 -3.68 -6.74
CA ILE A 65 12.40 -2.42 -6.19
C ILE A 65 10.89 -2.48 -6.12
N ILE A 66 10.31 -2.21 -4.94
CA ILE A 66 8.87 -2.01 -4.78
C ILE A 66 8.60 -0.56 -4.42
N GLY A 67 7.61 0.04 -5.05
CA GLY A 67 7.23 1.43 -4.86
C GLY A 67 5.79 1.71 -5.27
N GLN A 68 5.44 2.99 -5.27
CA GLN A 68 4.10 3.48 -5.56
C GLN A 68 4.16 4.67 -6.52
N LEU A 69 3.19 4.74 -7.42
CA LEU A 69 2.92 5.87 -8.30
C LEU A 69 1.41 6.08 -8.46
N LYS A 70 1.02 7.30 -8.74
CA LYS A 70 -0.32 7.62 -9.25
C LYS A 70 -0.33 7.37 -10.76
N GLU A 71 -1.04 6.32 -11.20
CA GLU A 71 -1.03 5.79 -12.56
C GLU A 71 -2.28 6.18 -13.34
N LYS A 72 -2.12 6.60 -14.59
CA LYS A 72 -3.22 6.68 -15.57
C LYS A 72 -3.27 5.39 -16.38
N LEU A 73 -4.47 4.86 -16.56
CA LEU A 73 -4.72 3.68 -17.38
C LEU A 73 -5.50 4.09 -18.64
N PRO A 74 -5.10 3.63 -19.85
CA PRO A 74 -5.73 4.04 -21.11
C PRO A 74 -7.25 3.81 -21.16
N ASP A 75 -7.72 2.72 -20.57
CA ASP A 75 -9.12 2.31 -20.60
C ASP A 75 -10.00 3.06 -19.59
N TYR A 76 -9.41 3.86 -18.70
CA TYR A 76 -10.10 4.60 -17.65
C TYR A 76 -9.87 6.10 -17.82
N LYS A 77 -10.46 6.66 -18.88
CA LYS A 77 -10.30 8.06 -19.25
C LYS A 77 -10.64 9.01 -18.09
N ASP A 78 -9.83 10.06 -17.94
CA ASP A 78 -9.98 11.09 -16.92
C ASP A 78 -9.92 10.58 -15.47
N ARG A 79 -9.32 9.40 -15.26
CA ARG A 79 -9.10 8.78 -13.97
C ARG A 79 -7.62 8.45 -13.75
N PHE A 80 -7.20 8.37 -12.50
CA PHE A 80 -5.91 7.82 -12.11
C PHE A 80 -6.08 6.88 -10.91
N PHE A 81 -5.14 5.97 -10.75
CA PHE A 81 -5.13 4.96 -9.69
C PHE A 81 -3.90 5.13 -8.82
N ASN A 82 -4.01 4.82 -7.54
CA ASN A 82 -2.85 4.69 -6.67
C ASN A 82 -2.30 3.27 -6.82
N THR A 83 -1.15 3.14 -7.52
CA THR A 83 -0.64 1.84 -7.99
C THR A 83 0.69 1.51 -7.34
N ILE A 84 0.75 0.33 -6.73
CA ILE A 84 1.98 -0.29 -6.26
C ILE A 84 2.58 -1.09 -7.42
N PHE A 85 3.88 -0.97 -7.65
CA PHE A 85 4.60 -1.72 -8.65
C PHE A 85 5.81 -2.44 -8.07
N ILE A 86 6.23 -3.53 -8.73
CA ILE A 86 7.52 -4.19 -8.46
C ILE A 86 8.30 -4.25 -9.74
N ILE A 87 9.56 -3.83 -9.67
CA ILE A 87 10.59 -3.97 -10.72
C ILE A 87 11.51 -5.10 -10.29
N ASP A 88 11.81 -6.01 -11.21
CA ASP A 88 12.72 -7.12 -10.99
C ASP A 88 14.20 -6.74 -11.23
N ASP A 89 15.10 -7.69 -11.02
CA ASP A 89 16.54 -7.55 -11.22
C ASP A 89 16.98 -7.51 -12.70
N ASN A 90 16.05 -7.68 -13.65
CA ASN A 90 16.24 -7.39 -15.07
C ASN A 90 15.86 -5.95 -15.42
N GLY A 91 15.19 -5.25 -14.53
CA GLY A 91 14.68 -3.90 -14.70
C GLY A 91 13.25 -3.82 -15.24
N ASP A 92 12.54 -4.95 -15.29
CA ASP A 92 11.19 -5.04 -15.83
C ASP A 92 10.14 -4.88 -14.72
N VAL A 93 9.04 -4.18 -15.02
CA VAL A 93 7.87 -4.13 -14.14
C VAL A 93 7.13 -5.46 -14.22
N ILE A 94 7.14 -6.22 -13.13
CA ILE A 94 6.55 -7.58 -13.05
C ILE A 94 5.25 -7.65 -12.25
N TYR A 95 4.83 -6.55 -11.64
CA TYR A 95 3.68 -6.52 -10.74
C TYR A 95 3.05 -5.14 -10.69
N LYS A 96 1.72 -5.12 -10.64
CA LYS A 96 0.93 -3.93 -10.29
C LYS A 96 -0.22 -4.34 -9.38
N HIS A 97 -0.45 -3.56 -8.33
CA HIS A 97 -1.65 -3.60 -7.52
C HIS A 97 -2.27 -2.20 -7.48
N HIS A 98 -3.53 -2.10 -7.85
CA HIS A 98 -4.30 -0.86 -7.78
C HIS A 98 -5.04 -0.83 -6.44
N LYS A 99 -4.80 0.19 -5.65
CA LYS A 99 -5.38 0.37 -4.31
C LYS A 99 -6.90 0.26 -4.36
N ASN A 100 -7.48 -0.66 -3.57
CA ASN A 100 -8.91 -0.94 -3.56
C ASN A 100 -9.69 -0.07 -2.56
N ILE A 101 -9.02 0.54 -1.59
CA ILE A 101 -9.67 1.29 -0.51
C ILE A 101 -8.95 2.63 -0.31
N VAL A 102 -9.68 3.71 -0.47
CA VAL A 102 -9.24 5.09 -0.25
C VAL A 102 -10.07 5.76 0.83
N VAL A 103 -9.56 6.84 1.41
CA VAL A 103 -10.29 7.71 2.35
C VAL A 103 -10.84 8.93 1.62
N PHE A 104 -11.74 9.65 2.27
CA PHE A 104 -12.47 10.80 1.71
C PHE A 104 -11.57 11.95 1.22
N VAL A 105 -10.30 12.00 1.62
CA VAL A 105 -9.33 13.00 1.17
C VAL A 105 -8.45 12.52 0.02
N GLU A 106 -8.55 11.27 -0.40
CA GLU A 106 -7.75 10.70 -1.48
C GLU A 106 -8.59 10.59 -2.76
N HIS A 107 -8.10 11.18 -3.85
CA HIS A 107 -8.84 11.29 -5.10
C HIS A 107 -8.60 10.15 -6.09
N SER A 108 -7.68 9.23 -5.82
CA SER A 108 -7.42 8.13 -6.74
C SER A 108 -8.67 7.24 -6.91
N THR A 109 -8.93 6.84 -8.15
CA THR A 109 -9.93 5.82 -8.48
C THR A 109 -9.46 4.47 -7.93
N THR A 110 -10.41 3.68 -7.43
CA THR A 110 -10.17 2.29 -7.05
C THR A 110 -10.80 1.33 -8.04
N PRO A 111 -10.37 0.06 -8.13
CA PRO A 111 -11.08 -0.99 -8.85
C PRO A 111 -12.56 -1.09 -8.44
N HIS A 112 -12.89 -0.78 -7.19
CA HIS A 112 -14.28 -0.78 -6.69
C HIS A 112 -15.12 0.38 -7.25
N ASP A 113 -14.52 1.53 -7.53
CA ASP A 113 -15.22 2.68 -8.14
C ASP A 113 -15.53 2.46 -9.63
N VAL A 114 -14.92 1.46 -10.25
CA VAL A 114 -15.14 1.04 -11.64
C VAL A 114 -15.40 -0.46 -11.72
N TYR A 115 -16.03 -1.03 -10.70
CA TYR A 115 -16.11 -2.45 -10.42
C TYR A 115 -16.57 -3.28 -11.62
N ASP A 116 -17.66 -2.89 -12.27
CA ASP A 116 -18.23 -3.69 -13.37
C ASP A 116 -17.29 -3.69 -14.60
N GLN A 117 -16.69 -2.55 -14.94
CA GLN A 117 -15.67 -2.45 -15.99
C GLN A 117 -14.39 -3.21 -15.60
N TRP A 118 -13.97 -3.12 -14.33
CA TRP A 118 -12.80 -3.83 -13.84
C TRP A 118 -12.95 -5.35 -13.94
N VAL A 119 -14.10 -5.87 -13.52
CA VAL A 119 -14.41 -7.32 -13.61
C VAL A 119 -14.49 -7.78 -15.06
N GLU A 120 -15.06 -6.98 -15.95
CA GLU A 120 -15.11 -7.29 -17.39
C GLU A 120 -13.71 -7.43 -17.99
N GLN A 121 -12.75 -6.60 -17.58
CA GLN A 121 -11.39 -6.59 -18.15
C GLN A 121 -10.42 -7.55 -17.44
N HIS A 122 -10.54 -7.71 -16.12
CA HIS A 122 -9.56 -8.42 -15.29
C HIS A 122 -10.11 -9.70 -14.64
N GLY A 123 -11.43 -9.94 -14.74
CA GLY A 123 -12.09 -11.07 -14.09
C GLY A 123 -12.54 -10.77 -12.66
N ASP A 124 -13.32 -11.72 -12.09
CA ASP A 124 -13.90 -11.64 -10.73
C ASP A 124 -13.18 -12.62 -9.78
N SER A 125 -11.87 -12.67 -9.85
CA SER A 125 -11.06 -13.50 -8.97
C SER A 125 -10.30 -12.65 -7.94
N ILE A 126 -9.79 -13.29 -6.89
CA ILE A 126 -8.98 -12.60 -5.90
C ILE A 126 -7.71 -11.96 -6.51
N GLU A 127 -7.15 -12.59 -7.54
CA GLU A 127 -5.97 -12.10 -8.26
C GLU A 127 -6.25 -10.79 -9.00
N ALA A 128 -7.48 -10.56 -9.46
CA ALA A 128 -7.86 -9.32 -10.15
C ALA A 128 -7.80 -8.10 -9.24
N PHE A 129 -7.99 -8.30 -7.94
CA PHE A 129 -8.00 -7.23 -6.93
C PHE A 129 -6.78 -7.25 -6.01
N PHE A 130 -6.22 -8.42 -5.74
CA PHE A 130 -5.10 -8.62 -4.80
C PHE A 130 -4.03 -9.55 -5.41
N PRO A 131 -3.36 -9.12 -6.48
CA PRO A 131 -2.33 -9.92 -7.15
C PRO A 131 -1.12 -10.16 -6.23
N VAL A 132 -0.33 -11.19 -6.56
CA VAL A 132 0.93 -11.52 -5.87
C VAL A 132 2.02 -11.79 -6.91
N ALA A 133 3.15 -11.11 -6.79
CA ALA A 133 4.33 -11.38 -7.61
C ALA A 133 5.06 -12.62 -7.08
N LYS A 134 5.19 -13.64 -7.91
CA LYS A 134 5.99 -14.83 -7.59
C LYS A 134 7.43 -14.60 -8.06
N THR A 135 8.37 -14.53 -7.12
CA THR A 135 9.77 -14.21 -7.40
C THR A 135 10.72 -15.19 -6.74
N PRO A 136 11.97 -15.30 -7.21
CA PRO A 136 12.99 -16.12 -6.56
C PRO A 136 13.33 -15.69 -5.13
N ILE A 137 13.08 -14.42 -4.76
CA ILE A 137 13.34 -13.90 -3.41
C ILE A 137 12.14 -14.03 -2.46
N GLY A 138 11.06 -14.67 -2.90
CA GLY A 138 9.80 -14.87 -2.18
C GLY A 138 8.60 -14.28 -2.95
N ASN A 139 7.40 -14.65 -2.54
CA ASN A 139 6.17 -14.12 -3.13
C ASN A 139 5.82 -12.77 -2.48
N ILE A 140 5.79 -11.70 -3.27
CA ILE A 140 5.68 -10.32 -2.78
C ILE A 140 4.34 -9.73 -3.20
N ALA A 141 3.67 -9.09 -2.26
CA ALA A 141 2.49 -8.28 -2.51
C ALA A 141 2.41 -7.13 -1.50
N GLY A 142 1.56 -6.16 -1.77
CA GLY A 142 1.36 -5.10 -0.81
C GLY A 142 0.49 -3.96 -1.29
N THR A 143 0.29 -3.02 -0.40
CA THR A 143 -0.55 -1.85 -0.60
C THR A 143 0.07 -0.61 0.04
N VAL A 144 -0.67 0.52 -0.02
CA VAL A 144 -0.22 1.79 0.57
C VAL A 144 -1.32 2.43 1.41
N GLY A 145 -0.90 3.28 2.34
CA GLY A 145 -1.76 4.17 3.10
C GLY A 145 -2.85 3.44 3.88
N VAL A 146 -4.07 3.95 3.76
CA VAL A 146 -5.24 3.50 4.53
C VAL A 146 -5.66 2.07 4.22
N GLU A 147 -5.48 1.57 3.00
CA GLU A 147 -5.83 0.19 2.67
C GLU A 147 -5.12 -0.81 3.58
N GLY A 148 -3.89 -0.50 4.02
CA GLY A 148 -3.17 -1.30 5.01
C GLY A 148 -3.80 -1.33 6.40
N SER A 149 -4.77 -0.47 6.70
CA SER A 149 -5.54 -0.52 7.95
C SER A 149 -6.59 -1.63 7.95
N PHE A 150 -6.95 -2.14 6.77
CA PHE A 150 -7.94 -3.21 6.61
C PHE A 150 -7.28 -4.59 6.68
N PRO A 151 -7.63 -5.43 7.66
CA PRO A 151 -7.08 -6.79 7.75
C PRO A 151 -7.42 -7.64 6.53
N GLU A 152 -8.54 -7.36 5.87
CA GLU A 152 -9.02 -8.06 4.68
C GLU A 152 -8.04 -7.97 3.52
N SER A 153 -7.44 -6.82 3.26
CA SER A 153 -6.49 -6.63 2.16
C SER A 153 -5.27 -7.53 2.32
N PHE A 154 -4.68 -7.56 3.52
CA PHE A 154 -3.53 -8.43 3.76
C PHE A 154 -3.91 -9.90 3.84
N ARG A 155 -5.12 -10.23 4.33
CA ARG A 155 -5.65 -11.59 4.28
C ARG A 155 -5.82 -12.06 2.83
N ALA A 156 -6.31 -11.20 1.94
CA ALA A 156 -6.45 -11.50 0.53
C ALA A 156 -5.09 -11.80 -0.13
N PHE A 157 -4.08 -10.95 0.09
CA PHE A 157 -2.72 -11.22 -0.40
C PHE A 157 -2.16 -12.54 0.13
N ALA A 158 -2.34 -12.82 1.43
CA ALA A 158 -1.83 -14.04 2.04
C ALA A 158 -2.52 -15.30 1.52
N LEU A 159 -3.84 -15.25 1.31
CA LEU A 159 -4.61 -16.36 0.71
C LEU A 159 -4.25 -16.56 -0.76
N ASN A 160 -3.77 -15.53 -1.44
CA ASN A 160 -3.22 -15.61 -2.79
C ASN A 160 -1.71 -15.95 -2.82
N GLY A 161 -1.12 -16.26 -1.67
CA GLY A 161 0.21 -16.86 -1.54
C GLY A 161 1.36 -15.90 -1.22
N ALA A 162 1.08 -14.66 -0.79
CA ALA A 162 2.13 -13.72 -0.39
C ALA A 162 2.94 -14.22 0.83
N GLU A 163 4.24 -14.01 0.78
CA GLU A 163 5.22 -14.34 1.83
C GLU A 163 5.86 -13.09 2.41
N ILE A 164 5.98 -12.05 1.58
CA ILE A 164 6.45 -10.71 1.93
C ILE A 164 5.34 -9.72 1.64
N LEU A 165 4.90 -9.04 2.67
CA LEU A 165 3.87 -8.00 2.60
C LEU A 165 4.53 -6.62 2.67
N TYR A 166 4.12 -5.72 1.80
CA TYR A 166 4.58 -4.34 1.78
C TYR A 166 3.45 -3.40 2.14
N ARG A 167 3.75 -2.40 2.98
CA ARG A 167 2.86 -1.29 3.29
C ARG A 167 3.65 0.00 3.43
N ALA A 168 3.71 0.80 2.38
CA ALA A 168 4.15 2.18 2.49
C ALA A 168 3.00 3.07 3.00
N SER A 169 3.33 4.18 3.67
CA SER A 169 2.30 5.05 4.21
C SER A 169 2.83 6.44 4.58
N LEU A 170 1.89 7.37 4.90
CA LEU A 170 2.13 8.68 5.51
C LEU A 170 1.17 8.90 6.70
N PRO A 171 1.22 8.13 7.78
CA PRO A 171 0.10 8.02 8.68
C PRO A 171 0.16 8.87 9.96
N GLU A 172 0.84 10.04 10.03
CA GLU A 172 0.67 10.87 11.22
C GLU A 172 -0.78 11.39 11.36
N PRO A 173 -1.36 11.42 12.55
CA PRO A 173 -0.77 11.16 13.90
C PRO A 173 -0.73 9.68 14.32
N TRP A 174 -0.95 8.72 13.44
CA TRP A 174 -1.03 7.30 13.80
C TRP A 174 0.32 6.70 14.19
N VAL A 175 1.42 7.25 13.69
CA VAL A 175 2.77 6.81 14.05
C VAL A 175 3.07 7.15 15.50
N SER A 176 2.77 8.37 15.95
CA SER A 176 2.99 8.81 17.35
C SER A 176 2.12 8.05 18.34
N ARG A 177 0.95 7.55 17.90
CA ARG A 177 0.06 6.70 18.70
C ARG A 177 0.35 5.21 18.58
N GLU A 178 1.44 4.82 17.92
CA GLU A 178 1.84 3.44 17.67
C GLU A 178 0.85 2.59 16.83
N ILE A 179 -0.22 3.19 16.32
CA ILE A 179 -1.25 2.49 15.53
C ILE A 179 -0.63 1.85 14.28
N PHE A 180 0.26 2.57 13.60
CA PHE A 180 0.95 2.06 12.41
C PHE A 180 1.76 0.79 12.71
N GLU A 181 2.55 0.80 13.80
CA GLU A 181 3.31 -0.37 14.23
C GLU A 181 2.40 -1.54 14.63
N VAL A 182 1.38 -1.26 15.46
CA VAL A 182 0.44 -2.29 15.93
C VAL A 182 -0.26 -2.96 14.75
N GLN A 183 -0.73 -2.19 13.77
CA GLN A 183 -1.36 -2.75 12.58
C GLN A 183 -0.40 -3.61 11.76
N ASN A 184 0.81 -3.14 11.47
CA ASN A 184 1.78 -3.88 10.66
C ASN A 184 2.22 -5.18 11.33
N ARG A 185 2.48 -5.16 12.64
CA ARG A 185 2.78 -6.37 13.42
C ARG A 185 1.62 -7.35 13.42
N SER A 186 0.39 -6.86 13.59
CA SER A 186 -0.80 -7.70 13.52
C SER A 186 -0.93 -8.36 12.14
N ARG A 187 -0.73 -7.60 11.04
CA ARG A 187 -0.79 -8.16 9.68
C ARG A 187 0.25 -9.24 9.44
N ALA A 188 1.46 -9.08 9.97
CA ALA A 188 2.50 -10.10 9.90
C ALA A 188 2.07 -11.40 10.64
N ILE A 189 1.57 -11.26 11.87
CA ILE A 189 1.11 -12.36 12.71
C ILE A 189 -0.09 -13.07 12.09
N ASP A 190 -1.14 -12.32 11.77
CA ASP A 190 -2.42 -12.85 11.29
C ASP A 190 -2.28 -13.64 9.99
N ASN A 191 -1.28 -13.29 9.17
CA ASN A 191 -1.07 -13.83 7.84
C ASN A 191 0.17 -14.71 7.73
N THR A 192 0.92 -14.85 8.82
CA THR A 192 2.17 -15.63 8.86
C THR A 192 3.07 -15.24 7.67
N ALA A 193 3.41 -13.95 7.58
CA ALA A 193 4.20 -13.35 6.50
C ALA A 193 5.15 -12.30 7.04
N TYR A 194 6.28 -12.06 6.36
CA TYR A 194 7.10 -10.89 6.64
C TYR A 194 6.35 -9.62 6.28
N MET A 195 6.59 -8.53 7.02
CA MET A 195 6.03 -7.21 6.71
C MET A 195 7.17 -6.19 6.57
N ILE A 196 7.19 -5.49 5.44
CA ILE A 196 8.09 -4.37 5.17
C ILE A 196 7.23 -3.10 5.11
N ALA A 197 7.44 -2.20 6.05
CA ALA A 197 6.60 -1.03 6.25
C ALA A 197 7.42 0.27 6.19
N PRO A 198 7.84 0.72 4.99
CA PRO A 198 8.44 2.03 4.86
C PRO A 198 7.38 3.11 5.10
N ASN A 199 7.75 4.12 5.89
CA ASN A 199 6.89 5.27 6.14
C ASN A 199 7.63 6.55 5.82
N THR A 200 6.91 7.49 5.22
CA THR A 200 7.45 8.81 4.91
C THR A 200 7.68 9.60 6.20
N GLY A 201 8.84 10.20 6.34
CA GLY A 201 9.21 10.95 7.54
C GLY A 201 8.96 12.44 7.38
N SER A 202 9.53 13.03 6.33
CA SER A 202 9.50 14.48 6.09
C SER A 202 8.67 14.82 4.86
N LEU A 203 8.09 16.00 4.85
CA LEU A 203 7.37 16.57 3.72
C LEU A 203 8.15 17.78 3.18
N ILE A 204 8.36 17.80 1.87
CA ILE A 204 8.95 18.94 1.19
C ILE A 204 7.82 19.75 0.56
N MET A 205 7.59 20.97 1.07
CA MET A 205 6.59 21.88 0.53
C MET A 205 7.26 22.85 -0.42
N PRO A 206 6.80 22.95 -1.69
CA PRO A 206 7.30 23.97 -2.60
C PRO A 206 7.01 25.38 -2.05
N SER A 207 7.91 26.31 -2.32
CA SER A 207 7.69 27.72 -1.93
C SER A 207 6.68 28.37 -2.89
N GLU A 208 5.60 28.94 -2.34
CA GLU A 208 4.61 29.68 -3.13
C GLU A 208 5.20 30.90 -3.85
N SER A 209 6.31 31.45 -3.34
CA SER A 209 7.01 32.61 -3.90
C SER A 209 8.15 32.26 -4.86
N GLY A 210 8.37 30.95 -5.16
CA GLY A 210 9.47 30.48 -6.00
C GLY A 210 10.85 30.52 -5.31
N GLY A 211 10.89 30.66 -3.98
CA GLY A 211 12.09 30.53 -3.15
C GLY A 211 12.47 29.07 -2.86
N GLU A 212 13.35 28.88 -1.88
CA GLU A 212 13.71 27.53 -1.41
C GLU A 212 12.50 26.79 -0.83
N PRO A 213 12.36 25.48 -1.11
CA PRO A 213 11.31 24.67 -0.54
C PRO A 213 11.44 24.57 0.99
N THR A 214 10.32 24.47 1.68
CA THR A 214 10.31 24.23 3.13
C THR A 214 10.28 22.74 3.42
N VAL A 215 11.24 22.25 4.18
CA VAL A 215 11.23 20.87 4.69
C VAL A 215 10.56 20.86 6.07
N ILE A 216 9.53 20.02 6.21
CA ILE A 216 8.83 19.79 7.48
C ILE A 216 9.24 18.41 7.99
N ASP A 217 10.30 18.38 8.79
CA ASP A 217 10.81 17.14 9.36
C ASP A 217 9.79 16.53 10.33
N GLY A 218 9.59 15.22 10.20
CA GLY A 218 8.68 14.48 11.05
C GLY A 218 7.20 14.68 10.77
N ALA A 219 6.85 15.48 9.76
CA ALA A 219 5.45 15.75 9.42
C ALA A 219 4.61 14.47 9.27
N LEU A 220 5.21 13.39 8.78
CA LEU A 220 4.54 12.13 8.48
C LEU A 220 5.02 10.97 9.39
N GLY A 221 5.82 11.26 10.40
CA GLY A 221 6.15 10.40 11.53
C GLY A 221 7.31 9.43 11.34
N GLY A 222 7.73 9.09 10.12
CA GLY A 222 8.84 8.16 9.89
C GLY A 222 8.61 6.77 10.50
N LYS A 223 9.63 6.23 11.19
CA LYS A 223 9.61 4.91 11.86
C LYS A 223 9.37 3.74 10.91
N SER A 224 9.98 3.79 9.72
CA SER A 224 10.04 2.64 8.81
C SER A 224 10.53 1.39 9.53
N ALA A 225 9.92 0.23 9.29
CA ALA A 225 10.26 -0.98 10.02
C ALA A 225 10.07 -2.25 9.18
N ILE A 226 10.76 -3.32 9.60
CA ILE A 226 10.64 -4.68 9.06
C ILE A 226 10.25 -5.60 10.22
N TYR A 227 9.25 -6.44 9.99
CA TYR A 227 8.72 -7.38 10.97
C TYR A 227 8.78 -8.80 10.44
N ASP A 228 9.08 -9.76 11.32
CA ASP A 228 8.96 -11.17 10.98
C ASP A 228 7.50 -11.67 11.04
N TYR A 229 7.28 -12.88 10.56
CA TYR A 229 5.97 -13.54 10.53
C TYR A 229 5.41 -13.91 11.92
N LYS A 230 6.13 -13.61 13.00
CA LYS A 230 5.69 -13.74 14.41
C LYS A 230 5.43 -12.35 15.03
N GLY A 231 5.58 -11.27 14.24
CA GLY A 231 5.39 -9.91 14.69
C GLY A 231 6.58 -9.32 15.45
N THR A 232 7.75 -9.96 15.39
CA THR A 232 8.99 -9.41 15.97
C THR A 232 9.48 -8.25 15.12
N VAL A 233 9.85 -7.15 15.73
CA VAL A 233 10.53 -6.05 15.05
C VAL A 233 11.97 -6.49 14.74
N LEU A 234 12.26 -6.72 13.47
CA LEU A 234 13.61 -7.10 13.03
C LEU A 234 14.51 -5.88 12.91
N SER A 235 13.97 -4.78 12.40
CA SER A 235 14.67 -3.51 12.26
C SER A 235 13.68 -2.36 12.17
N LYS A 236 14.06 -1.17 12.68
CA LYS A 236 13.23 0.03 12.70
C LYS A 236 14.09 1.28 12.70
N THR A 237 13.64 2.33 12.01
CA THR A 237 14.28 3.66 12.11
C THR A 237 13.75 4.41 13.32
N ASP A 238 14.63 5.19 13.96
CA ASP A 238 14.26 6.09 15.06
C ASP A 238 14.22 7.57 14.62
N THR A 239 14.61 7.84 13.38
CA THR A 239 14.61 9.21 12.83
C THR A 239 13.34 9.50 12.03
N VAL A 240 13.01 10.78 11.97
CA VAL A 240 11.88 11.33 11.20
C VAL A 240 12.31 11.95 9.87
N GLY A 241 13.60 12.13 9.64
CA GLY A 241 14.16 12.60 8.36
C GLY A 241 14.41 11.47 7.37
N ASP A 242 15.26 11.76 6.39
CA ASP A 242 15.71 10.77 5.41
C ASP A 242 16.48 9.64 6.10
N ALA A 243 15.92 8.46 6.05
CA ALA A 243 16.46 7.28 6.71
C ALA A 243 16.10 6.00 5.99
N TYR A 244 16.89 4.97 6.25
CA TYR A 244 16.55 3.61 5.86
C TYR A 244 16.82 2.64 7.00
N THR A 245 16.18 1.49 6.94
CA THR A 245 16.46 0.36 7.82
C THR A 245 16.57 -0.90 6.98
N ALA A 246 17.36 -1.87 7.42
CA ALA A 246 17.58 -3.11 6.69
C ALA A 246 17.56 -4.30 7.65
N SER A 247 17.13 -5.45 7.15
CA SER A 247 17.18 -6.71 7.86
C SER A 247 17.32 -7.88 6.89
N GLU A 248 17.97 -8.93 7.35
CA GLU A 248 17.91 -10.22 6.68
C GLU A 248 16.56 -10.88 6.96
N ILE A 249 15.94 -11.46 5.91
CA ILE A 249 14.76 -12.32 6.03
C ILE A 249 15.07 -13.69 5.45
N ASN A 250 14.46 -14.74 6.03
CA ASN A 250 14.67 -16.12 5.61
C ASN A 250 13.34 -16.73 5.15
N ILE A 251 13.14 -16.75 3.82
CA ILE A 251 11.91 -17.27 3.21
C ILE A 251 11.74 -18.78 3.44
N GLU A 252 12.82 -19.56 3.43
CA GLU A 252 12.75 -21.00 3.69
C GLU A 252 12.38 -21.31 5.15
N ALA A 253 12.81 -20.48 6.10
CA ALA A 253 12.36 -20.59 7.50
C ALA A 253 10.86 -20.27 7.64
N LEU A 254 10.34 -19.28 6.91
CA LEU A 254 8.91 -18.99 6.84
C LEU A 254 8.13 -20.19 6.26
N ARG A 255 8.58 -20.74 5.14
CA ARG A 255 7.96 -21.89 4.48
C ARG A 255 7.93 -23.10 5.40
N TYR A 256 9.07 -23.40 6.03
CA TYR A 256 9.15 -24.47 7.03
C TYR A 256 8.17 -24.23 8.18
N TYR A 257 8.06 -23.00 8.67
CA TYR A 257 7.10 -22.65 9.72
C TYR A 257 5.64 -22.86 9.27
N ARG A 258 5.28 -22.40 8.07
CA ARG A 258 3.93 -22.60 7.51
C ARG A 258 3.54 -24.06 7.34
N GLU A 259 4.49 -24.91 7.00
CA GLU A 259 4.28 -26.35 6.85
C GLU A 259 4.14 -27.10 8.19
N ASN A 260 4.89 -26.70 9.21
CA ASN A 260 5.09 -27.50 10.41
C ASN A 260 4.42 -26.95 11.66
N ALA A 261 4.21 -25.62 11.76
CA ALA A 261 3.65 -25.02 12.96
C ALA A 261 2.14 -25.28 13.07
N LYS A 262 1.74 -25.92 14.17
CA LYS A 262 0.34 -26.20 14.50
C LYS A 262 -0.31 -25.10 15.35
N PHE A 263 0.49 -24.18 15.87
CA PHE A 263 0.06 -23.07 16.70
C PHE A 263 0.71 -21.78 16.20
N GLN A 264 0.01 -20.66 16.29
CA GLN A 264 0.41 -19.37 15.71
C GLN A 264 0.63 -19.39 14.18
N ASN A 265 -0.05 -20.31 13.50
CA ASN A 265 -0.20 -20.38 12.06
C ASN A 265 -1.71 -20.44 11.77
N TRP A 266 -2.34 -19.26 11.61
CA TRP A 266 -3.78 -19.10 11.73
C TRP A 266 -4.56 -19.44 10.46
N ILE A 267 -3.94 -19.30 9.29
CA ILE A 267 -4.60 -19.53 8.00
C ILE A 267 -5.23 -20.92 7.89
N PRO A 268 -4.57 -22.04 8.30
CA PRO A 268 -5.18 -23.36 8.23
C PRO A 268 -6.43 -23.55 9.09
N TYR A 269 -6.68 -22.67 10.05
CA TYR A 269 -7.85 -22.73 10.94
C TYR A 269 -9.03 -21.87 10.48
N LEU A 270 -8.91 -21.15 9.36
CA LEU A 270 -9.98 -20.28 8.85
C LEU A 270 -11.25 -21.08 8.52
N LYS A 271 -12.38 -20.58 9.01
CA LYS A 271 -13.72 -21.11 8.73
C LYS A 271 -14.40 -20.19 7.72
N THR A 272 -13.97 -20.30 6.47
CA THR A 272 -14.35 -19.37 5.39
C THR A 272 -15.86 -19.28 5.17
N GLU A 273 -16.60 -20.39 5.35
CA GLU A 273 -18.04 -20.43 5.21
C GLU A 273 -18.77 -19.56 6.26
N ILE A 274 -18.17 -19.38 7.45
CA ILE A 274 -18.70 -18.51 8.50
C ILE A 274 -18.33 -17.06 8.19
N PHE A 275 -17.06 -16.79 7.88
CA PHE A 275 -16.57 -15.43 7.62
C PHE A 275 -17.17 -14.80 6.37
N ARG A 276 -17.50 -15.59 5.34
CA ARG A 276 -18.20 -15.08 4.16
C ARG A 276 -19.49 -14.35 4.51
N LYS A 277 -20.19 -14.78 5.57
CA LYS A 277 -21.45 -14.15 6.01
C LYS A 277 -21.29 -12.72 6.50
N LEU A 278 -20.08 -12.30 6.90
CA LEU A 278 -19.79 -10.93 7.33
C LEU A 278 -19.88 -9.94 6.18
N TYR A 279 -19.65 -10.41 4.94
CA TYR A 279 -19.47 -9.58 3.75
C TYR A 279 -20.60 -9.79 2.71
N GLU A 280 -21.71 -10.44 3.09
CA GLU A 280 -22.84 -10.67 2.17
C GLU A 280 -23.59 -9.38 1.82
N GLN A 281 -23.57 -8.39 2.72
CA GLN A 281 -24.22 -7.11 2.50
C GLN A 281 -23.19 -6.03 2.20
N PRO A 282 -23.35 -5.28 1.09
CA PRO A 282 -22.44 -4.20 0.76
C PRO A 282 -22.57 -3.04 1.74
N ILE A 283 -21.45 -2.53 2.22
CA ILE A 283 -21.38 -1.34 3.08
C ILE A 283 -21.19 -0.09 2.24
N TRP A 284 -20.23 -0.10 1.33
CA TRP A 284 -19.91 1.00 0.44
C TRP A 284 -20.41 0.71 -0.98
N PRO A 285 -21.02 1.68 -1.68
CA PRO A 285 -21.52 1.47 -3.04
C PRO A 285 -20.36 1.36 -4.04
N LYS A 286 -20.49 0.46 -5.01
CA LYS A 286 -19.54 0.32 -6.13
C LYS A 286 -19.89 1.25 -7.31
N ASN A 287 -18.97 1.37 -8.28
CA ASN A 287 -19.16 2.15 -9.51
C ASN A 287 -19.43 3.65 -9.26
N LEU A 288 -18.67 4.23 -8.36
CA LEU A 288 -18.82 5.65 -8.02
C LEU A 288 -18.11 6.56 -9.03
N PRO A 289 -18.69 7.74 -9.32
CA PRO A 289 -17.99 8.76 -10.08
C PRO A 289 -16.80 9.32 -9.29
N PRO A 290 -15.85 10.00 -9.94
CA PRO A 290 -14.87 10.82 -9.23
C PRO A 290 -15.52 11.80 -8.28
N MET A 291 -14.99 11.93 -7.07
CA MET A 291 -15.50 12.82 -6.03
C MET A 291 -14.40 13.78 -5.57
N ASN A 292 -14.78 15.01 -5.21
CA ASN A 292 -13.96 15.91 -4.42
C ASN A 292 -14.06 15.59 -2.92
N HIS A 293 -13.32 16.28 -2.06
CA HIS A 293 -13.33 16.06 -0.61
C HIS A 293 -14.74 16.21 0.02
N GLU A 294 -15.53 17.19 -0.44
CA GLU A 294 -16.87 17.47 0.07
C GLU A 294 -17.83 16.32 -0.25
N ASP A 295 -17.88 15.89 -1.52
CA ASP A 295 -18.76 14.81 -1.97
C ASP A 295 -18.38 13.45 -1.33
N ALA A 296 -17.09 13.17 -1.23
CA ALA A 296 -16.59 11.96 -0.57
C ALA A 296 -16.92 11.96 0.94
N GLY A 297 -16.76 13.10 1.61
CA GLY A 297 -17.16 13.28 3.01
C GLY A 297 -18.66 13.09 3.24
N LYS A 298 -19.50 13.57 2.30
CA LYS A 298 -20.95 13.38 2.33
C LYS A 298 -21.32 11.90 2.14
N ALA A 299 -20.72 11.21 1.16
CA ALA A 299 -20.94 9.79 0.93
C ALA A 299 -20.56 8.95 2.16
N LEU A 300 -19.45 9.28 2.83
CA LEU A 300 -19.06 8.65 4.10
C LEU A 300 -20.10 8.90 5.20
N GLY A 301 -20.59 10.13 5.35
CA GLY A 301 -21.64 10.47 6.32
C GLY A 301 -22.93 9.69 6.09
N ASP A 302 -23.34 9.52 4.84
CA ASP A 302 -24.54 8.73 4.49
C ASP A 302 -24.33 7.23 4.75
N THR A 303 -23.12 6.70 4.52
CA THR A 303 -22.77 5.32 4.88
C THR A 303 -22.81 5.10 6.39
N ILE A 304 -22.29 6.03 7.19
CA ILE A 304 -22.35 5.97 8.65
C ILE A 304 -23.82 5.97 9.13
N LYS A 305 -24.70 6.79 8.55
CA LYS A 305 -26.14 6.78 8.88
C LYS A 305 -26.78 5.41 8.61
N LYS A 306 -26.50 4.80 7.46
CA LYS A 306 -26.97 3.45 7.13
C LYS A 306 -26.50 2.40 8.15
N LEU A 307 -25.23 2.48 8.60
CA LEU A 307 -24.71 1.59 9.63
C LEU A 307 -25.39 1.77 11.00
N ILE A 308 -25.81 2.98 11.32
CA ILE A 308 -26.62 3.25 12.52
C ILE A 308 -28.06 2.72 12.35
N GLU A 309 -28.68 2.96 11.22
CA GLU A 309 -30.05 2.50 10.91
C GLU A 309 -30.15 0.97 10.87
N SER A 310 -29.13 0.28 10.38
CA SER A 310 -29.05 -1.19 10.39
C SER A 310 -28.73 -1.79 11.76
N GLY A 311 -28.37 -0.98 12.76
CA GLY A 311 -27.96 -1.42 14.09
C GLY A 311 -26.51 -1.92 14.17
N THR A 312 -25.71 -1.77 13.11
CA THR A 312 -24.27 -2.07 13.14
C THR A 312 -23.54 -1.12 14.08
N PHE A 313 -23.92 0.17 14.05
CA PHE A 313 -23.46 1.16 15.01
C PHE A 313 -24.60 1.57 15.94
N THR A 314 -24.29 1.68 17.23
CA THR A 314 -25.26 2.19 18.22
C THR A 314 -25.36 3.71 18.10
N LYS A 315 -26.60 4.24 18.00
CA LYS A 315 -26.85 5.68 18.02
C LYS A 315 -26.44 6.27 19.36
N LYS A 316 -25.75 7.42 19.32
CA LYS A 316 -25.44 8.19 20.54
C LYS A 316 -26.72 8.54 21.27
N SER A 317 -26.75 8.29 22.60
CA SER A 317 -27.80 8.81 23.50
C SER A 317 -27.71 10.34 23.57
N ASN A 318 -28.86 10.99 23.56
CA ASN A 318 -28.94 12.45 23.73
C ASN A 318 -28.49 12.87 25.13
#